data_9972957ccea0087a7d6a0d859561df27
#
_entry.id   9972957ccea0087a7d6a0d859561df27
#
_cell.length_a   1.000
_cell.length_b   1.000
_cell.length_c   1.000
_cell.angle_alpha   90.00
_cell.angle_beta   90.00
_cell.angle_gamma   90.00
#
_symmetry.space_group_name_H-M   'P 1'
#
loop_
_entity.id
_entity.type
_entity.pdbx_description
1 polymer ?
#
loop_
_entity_poly.entity_id
_entity_poly.type
_entity_poly.pdbx_seq_one_letter_code
_entity_poly.pdbx_strand_id
1 'polypeptide(L)'
;FTGLGITLANFTPAILVALGILAITDKLSNGIPTYTYWAFFIGAFASIASVLISVFTTKEYPPTDEELALINEKKKQNIFKTVLVDIVKAFKTMPLTMKQLIPVKFFTWYAMFCYWQYITSTLSISIYNTTDQASQGFSKAQLLTGSLNGTYNIICFMVAFLLVPLALKIGAKGVHFFALLLGGI
;
A
#
# COMPACT_ATOMS: atom_id res chain seq x y z
N PHE A 1 -3.17 10.58 5.89
CA PHE A 1 -3.64 10.80 4.49
C PHE A 1 -3.49 9.54 3.62
N THR A 2 -2.41 8.77 3.74
CA THR A 2 -2.17 7.55 2.94
C THR A 2 -3.34 6.55 3.08
N GLY A 3 -3.86 6.32 4.29
CA GLY A 3 -4.98 5.42 4.54
C GLY A 3 -6.26 5.81 3.79
N LEU A 4 -6.57 7.11 3.69
CA LEU A 4 -7.72 7.59 2.93
C LEU A 4 -7.55 7.32 1.43
N GLY A 5 -6.35 7.55 0.88
CA GLY A 5 -6.07 7.25 -0.53
C GLY A 5 -6.24 5.77 -0.85
N ILE A 6 -5.71 4.88 0.02
CA ILE A 6 -5.87 3.43 -0.13
C ILE A 6 -7.36 3.04 -0.04
N THR A 7 -8.10 3.62 0.91
CA THR A 7 -9.54 3.40 1.05
C THR A 7 -10.30 3.75 -0.22
N LEU A 8 -10.09 4.96 -0.74
CA LEU A 8 -10.74 5.42 -1.98
C LEU A 8 -10.40 4.51 -3.16
N ALA A 9 -9.14 4.14 -3.32
CA ALA A 9 -8.70 3.24 -4.39
C ALA A 9 -9.41 1.87 -4.32
N ASN A 10 -9.55 1.30 -3.12
CA ASN A 10 -10.21 0.00 -2.93
C ASN A 10 -11.73 0.07 -3.18
N PHE A 11 -12.39 1.17 -2.85
CA PHE A 11 -13.82 1.33 -3.10
C PHE A 11 -14.16 1.77 -4.52
N THR A 12 -13.24 2.35 -5.27
CA THR A 12 -13.52 2.88 -6.63
C THR A 12 -14.19 1.86 -7.54
N PRO A 13 -13.74 0.60 -7.70
CA PRO A 13 -14.42 -0.38 -8.53
C PRO A 13 -15.86 -0.66 -8.07
N ALA A 14 -16.07 -0.82 -6.77
CA ALA A 14 -17.39 -1.09 -6.21
C ALA A 14 -18.34 0.09 -6.38
N ILE A 15 -17.85 1.32 -6.23
CA ILE A 15 -18.63 2.55 -6.45
C ILE A 15 -19.05 2.67 -7.90
N LEU A 16 -18.16 2.42 -8.86
CA LEU A 16 -18.48 2.50 -10.29
C LEU A 16 -19.60 1.52 -10.68
N VAL A 17 -19.59 0.33 -10.10
CA VAL A 17 -20.65 -0.67 -10.32
C VAL A 17 -21.93 -0.31 -9.56
N ALA A 18 -21.84 0.12 -8.30
CA ALA A 18 -23.00 0.44 -7.47
C ALA A 18 -23.80 1.66 -8.00
N LEU A 19 -23.12 2.63 -8.58
CA LEU A 19 -23.75 3.79 -9.24
C LEU A 19 -24.34 3.47 -10.62
N GLY A 20 -24.21 2.22 -11.09
CA GLY A 20 -24.69 1.81 -12.41
C GLY A 20 -23.91 2.41 -13.59
N ILE A 21 -22.72 3.00 -13.33
CA ILE A 21 -21.87 3.57 -14.38
C ILE A 21 -21.30 2.45 -15.25
N LEU A 22 -20.94 1.32 -14.62
CA LEU A 22 -20.36 0.16 -15.28
C LEU A 22 -21.08 -1.12 -14.82
N ALA A 23 -21.32 -2.04 -15.75
CA ALA A 23 -21.90 -3.33 -15.39
C ALA A 23 -20.82 -4.31 -14.91
N ILE A 24 -21.16 -5.14 -13.93
CA ILE A 24 -20.27 -6.17 -13.39
C ILE A 24 -19.88 -7.24 -14.41
N THR A 25 -20.74 -7.40 -15.44
CA THR A 25 -20.56 -8.36 -16.54
C THR A 25 -19.65 -7.85 -17.65
N ASP A 26 -19.42 -6.54 -17.71
CA ASP A 26 -18.67 -5.94 -18.80
C ASP A 26 -17.19 -6.24 -18.69
N LYS A 27 -16.65 -6.79 -19.76
CA LYS A 27 -15.23 -7.12 -19.89
C LYS A 27 -14.67 -6.55 -21.19
N LEU A 28 -13.41 -6.14 -21.12
CA LEU A 28 -12.65 -5.80 -22.32
C LEU A 28 -12.32 -7.05 -23.14
N SER A 29 -11.89 -6.87 -24.39
CA SER A 29 -11.51 -7.96 -25.29
C SER A 29 -10.42 -8.90 -24.73
N ASN A 30 -9.62 -8.42 -23.78
CA ASN A 30 -8.60 -9.19 -23.06
C ASN A 30 -9.11 -9.90 -21.80
N GLY A 31 -10.43 -9.87 -21.53
CA GLY A 31 -11.05 -10.52 -20.37
C GLY A 31 -11.00 -9.72 -19.06
N ILE A 32 -10.35 -8.55 -19.05
CA ILE A 32 -10.29 -7.70 -17.85
C ILE A 32 -11.65 -7.04 -17.61
N PRO A 33 -12.20 -7.08 -16.38
CA PRO A 33 -13.43 -6.37 -16.05
C PRO A 33 -13.29 -4.86 -16.28
N THR A 34 -14.28 -4.26 -16.94
CA THR A 34 -14.25 -2.85 -17.34
C THR A 34 -14.15 -1.91 -16.14
N TYR A 35 -14.79 -2.24 -15.02
CA TYR A 35 -14.68 -1.46 -13.77
C TYR A 35 -13.25 -1.44 -13.21
N THR A 36 -12.49 -2.52 -13.35
CA THR A 36 -11.08 -2.57 -12.94
C THR A 36 -10.23 -1.64 -13.82
N TYR A 37 -10.41 -1.71 -15.13
CA TYR A 37 -9.71 -0.84 -16.08
C TYR A 37 -9.93 0.64 -15.75
N TRP A 38 -11.17 1.06 -15.56
CA TRP A 38 -11.49 2.45 -15.25
C TRP A 38 -11.00 2.88 -13.87
N ALA A 39 -11.02 1.99 -12.88
CA ALA A 39 -10.45 2.29 -11.56
C ALA A 39 -8.95 2.58 -11.65
N PHE A 40 -8.19 1.79 -12.42
CA PHE A 40 -6.76 2.08 -12.67
C PHE A 40 -6.56 3.37 -13.45
N PHE A 41 -7.38 3.66 -14.44
CA PHE A 41 -7.30 4.89 -15.23
C PHE A 41 -7.54 6.13 -14.37
N ILE A 42 -8.58 6.10 -13.52
CA ILE A 42 -8.87 7.18 -12.54
C ILE A 42 -7.69 7.36 -11.59
N GLY A 43 -7.13 6.27 -11.06
CA GLY A 43 -5.95 6.29 -10.18
C GLY A 43 -4.72 6.90 -10.87
N ALA A 44 -4.45 6.51 -12.11
CA ALA A 44 -3.34 7.05 -12.90
C ALA A 44 -3.52 8.56 -13.15
N PHE A 45 -4.71 8.99 -13.54
CA PHE A 45 -5.02 10.40 -13.74
C PHE A 45 -4.86 11.21 -12.46
N ALA A 46 -5.40 10.72 -11.34
CA ALA A 46 -5.27 11.38 -10.03
C ALA A 46 -3.80 11.49 -9.60
N SER A 47 -2.99 10.44 -9.84
CA SER A 47 -1.56 10.43 -9.56
C SER A 47 -0.82 11.50 -10.37
N ILE A 48 -1.04 11.53 -11.68
CA ILE A 48 -0.43 12.53 -12.57
C ILE A 48 -0.85 13.95 -12.15
N ALA A 49 -2.13 14.17 -11.92
CA ALA A 49 -2.64 15.48 -11.50
C ALA A 49 -2.03 15.94 -10.17
N SER A 50 -1.91 15.04 -9.18
CA SER A 50 -1.29 15.37 -7.88
C SER A 50 0.18 15.74 -8.01
N VAL A 51 0.93 15.02 -8.85
CA VAL A 51 2.35 15.33 -9.12
C VAL A 51 2.48 16.68 -9.83
N LEU A 52 1.65 16.93 -10.84
CA LEU A 52 1.65 18.23 -11.54
C LEU A 52 1.32 19.39 -10.58
N ILE A 53 0.30 19.23 -9.74
CA ILE A 53 -0.02 20.23 -8.72
C ILE A 53 1.18 20.48 -7.81
N SER A 54 1.84 19.42 -7.31
CA SER A 54 3.05 19.55 -6.49
C SER A 54 4.15 20.30 -7.22
N VAL A 55 4.45 19.93 -8.47
CA VAL A 55 5.51 20.56 -9.26
C VAL A 55 5.25 22.04 -9.48
N PHE A 56 3.99 22.42 -9.80
CA PHE A 56 3.66 23.82 -10.06
C PHE A 56 3.47 24.67 -8.80
N THR A 57 3.14 24.06 -7.67
CA THR A 57 2.88 24.80 -6.42
C THR A 57 4.06 24.81 -5.46
N THR A 58 4.97 23.81 -5.55
CA THR A 58 6.13 23.73 -4.66
C THR A 58 7.28 24.51 -5.24
N LYS A 59 7.78 25.47 -4.47
CA LYS A 59 8.97 26.25 -4.84
C LYS A 59 10.21 25.40 -4.63
N GLU A 60 10.98 25.21 -5.68
CA GLU A 60 12.29 24.55 -5.57
C GLU A 60 13.30 25.51 -4.93
N TYR A 61 14.02 25.01 -3.93
CA TYR A 61 15.17 25.68 -3.34
C TYR A 61 16.43 25.10 -3.98
N PRO A 62 17.22 25.89 -4.71
CA PRO A 62 18.48 25.41 -5.25
C PRO A 62 19.41 24.97 -4.09
N PRO A 63 20.19 23.89 -4.28
CA PRO A 63 21.13 23.46 -3.27
C PRO A 63 22.16 24.55 -2.98
N THR A 64 22.60 24.65 -1.73
CA THR A 64 23.67 25.58 -1.32
C THR A 64 25.00 25.19 -1.97
N ASP A 65 25.94 26.12 -2.05
CA ASP A 65 27.28 25.87 -2.61
C ASP A 65 27.99 24.69 -1.92
N GLU A 66 27.79 24.52 -0.61
CA GLU A 66 28.31 23.39 0.17
C GLU A 66 27.67 22.07 -0.24
N GLU A 67 26.36 22.04 -0.44
CA GLU A 67 25.63 20.86 -0.92
C GLU A 67 26.02 20.50 -2.34
N LEU A 68 26.20 21.50 -3.22
CA LEU A 68 26.68 21.32 -4.56
C LEU A 68 28.09 20.71 -4.61
N ALA A 69 29.00 21.17 -3.73
CA ALA A 69 30.34 20.60 -3.61
C ALA A 69 30.27 19.11 -3.19
N LEU A 70 29.46 18.77 -2.20
CA LEU A 70 29.25 17.39 -1.73
C LEU A 70 28.63 16.50 -2.84
N ILE A 71 27.66 17.02 -3.59
CA ILE A 71 27.04 16.29 -4.73
C ILE A 71 28.08 16.01 -5.80
N ASN A 72 28.92 17.01 -6.13
CA ASN A 72 29.94 16.89 -7.16
C ASN A 72 31.10 15.95 -6.73
N GLU A 73 31.47 15.92 -5.47
CA GLU A 73 32.40 14.92 -4.95
C GLU A 73 31.84 13.50 -5.06
N LYS A 74 30.58 13.30 -4.67
CA LYS A 74 29.91 12.00 -4.80
C LYS A 74 29.76 11.55 -6.24
N LYS A 75 29.53 12.45 -7.20
CA LYS A 75 29.45 12.13 -8.62
C LYS A 75 30.76 11.58 -9.21
N LYS A 76 31.91 11.95 -8.63
CA LYS A 76 33.24 11.44 -9.07
C LYS A 76 33.50 10.01 -8.60
N GLN A 77 32.75 9.51 -7.64
CA GLN A 77 32.91 8.16 -7.12
C GLN A 77 32.05 7.17 -7.92
N ASN A 78 32.48 5.91 -7.97
CA ASN A 78 31.69 4.85 -8.59
C ASN A 78 30.39 4.65 -7.79
N ILE A 79 29.27 5.12 -8.36
CA ILE A 79 27.93 5.17 -7.71
C ILE A 79 27.57 3.82 -7.09
N PHE A 80 27.79 2.71 -7.80
CA PHE A 80 27.47 1.36 -7.31
C PHE A 80 28.27 1.00 -6.05
N LYS A 81 29.56 1.30 -6.04
CA LYS A 81 30.44 1.02 -4.90
C LYS A 81 30.06 1.88 -3.69
N THR A 82 29.77 3.15 -3.93
CA THR A 82 29.37 4.10 -2.88
C THR A 82 28.04 3.68 -2.24
N VAL A 83 27.04 3.34 -3.06
CA VAL A 83 25.73 2.88 -2.57
C VAL A 83 25.85 1.60 -1.73
N LEU A 84 26.65 0.62 -2.18
CA LEU A 84 26.87 -0.62 -1.40
C LEU A 84 27.58 -0.33 -0.08
N VAL A 85 28.60 0.51 -0.09
CA VAL A 85 29.32 0.89 1.15
C VAL A 85 28.39 1.65 2.11
N ASP A 86 27.57 2.58 1.60
CA ASP A 86 26.62 3.33 2.41
C ASP A 86 25.53 2.42 3.01
N ILE A 87 25.02 1.44 2.26
CA ILE A 87 24.08 0.43 2.77
C ILE A 87 24.70 -0.40 3.88
N VAL A 88 25.93 -0.91 3.68
CA VAL A 88 26.61 -1.70 4.70
C VAL A 88 26.91 -0.87 5.94
N LYS A 89 27.32 0.38 5.76
CA LYS A 89 27.56 1.32 6.86
C LYS A 89 26.26 1.63 7.63
N ALA A 90 25.17 1.92 6.92
CA ALA A 90 23.85 2.14 7.51
C ALA A 90 23.39 0.93 8.33
N PHE A 91 23.59 -0.29 7.80
CA PHE A 91 23.24 -1.52 8.51
C PHE A 91 24.12 -1.72 9.78
N LYS A 92 25.41 -1.43 9.70
CA LYS A 92 26.33 -1.52 10.87
C LYS A 92 26.00 -0.51 11.95
N THR A 93 25.68 0.73 11.57
CA THR A 93 25.36 1.83 12.50
C THR A 93 23.91 1.81 12.97
N MET A 94 23.07 0.93 12.42
CA MET A 94 21.66 0.80 12.79
C MET A 94 21.50 0.45 14.27
N PRO A 95 20.63 1.16 15.01
CA PRO A 95 20.31 0.84 16.40
C PRO A 95 19.83 -0.60 16.58
N LEU A 96 20.17 -1.22 17.71
CA LEU A 96 19.81 -2.61 18.00
C LEU A 96 18.30 -2.89 17.86
N THR A 97 17.47 -1.96 18.33
CA THR A 97 16.02 -2.06 18.24
C THR A 97 15.54 -2.18 16.78
N MET A 98 16.14 -1.43 15.87
CA MET A 98 15.80 -1.51 14.44
C MET A 98 16.24 -2.85 13.83
N LYS A 99 17.43 -3.37 14.22
CA LYS A 99 17.89 -4.70 13.79
C LYS A 99 16.93 -5.81 14.26
N GLN A 100 16.41 -5.71 15.48
CA GLN A 100 15.42 -6.66 16.02
C GLN A 100 14.07 -6.59 15.31
N LEU A 101 13.71 -5.44 14.72
CA LEU A 101 12.48 -5.29 13.94
C LEU A 101 12.56 -5.91 12.54
N ILE A 102 13.76 -6.15 12.01
CA ILE A 102 13.91 -6.71 10.65
C ILE A 102 13.16 -8.04 10.49
N PRO A 103 13.41 -9.09 11.32
CA PRO A 103 12.70 -10.34 11.17
C PRO A 103 11.19 -10.20 11.39
N VAL A 104 10.77 -9.36 12.33
CA VAL A 104 9.34 -9.10 12.59
C VAL A 104 8.69 -8.51 11.34
N LYS A 105 9.30 -7.50 10.73
CA LYS A 105 8.80 -6.89 9.50
C LYS A 105 8.81 -7.85 8.32
N PHE A 106 9.84 -8.67 8.19
CA PHE A 106 9.92 -9.67 7.14
C PHE A 106 8.74 -10.65 7.20
N PHE A 107 8.47 -11.25 8.37
CA PHE A 107 7.36 -12.19 8.51
C PHE A 107 5.99 -11.51 8.41
N THR A 108 5.86 -10.28 8.90
CA THR A 108 4.61 -9.50 8.75
C THR A 108 4.30 -9.26 7.27
N TRP A 109 5.29 -8.80 6.49
CA TRP A 109 5.10 -8.58 5.06
C TRP A 109 4.84 -9.88 4.31
N TYR A 110 5.54 -10.97 4.67
CA TYR A 110 5.28 -12.28 4.09
C TYR A 110 3.81 -12.71 4.29
N ALA A 111 3.29 -12.60 5.51
CA ALA A 111 1.89 -12.89 5.81
C ALA A 111 0.92 -11.99 5.01
N MET A 112 1.21 -10.69 4.92
CA MET A 112 0.39 -9.75 4.13
C MET A 112 0.38 -10.09 2.65
N PHE A 113 1.53 -10.46 2.06
CA PHE A 113 1.58 -10.90 0.67
C PHE A 113 0.77 -12.17 0.43
N CYS A 114 0.84 -13.16 1.33
CA CYS A 114 0.01 -14.36 1.26
C CYS A 114 -1.48 -14.00 1.30
N TYR A 115 -1.88 -13.12 2.22
CA TYR A 115 -3.26 -12.62 2.30
C TYR A 115 -3.69 -11.97 0.97
N TRP A 116 -2.95 -11.00 0.45
CA TRP A 116 -3.32 -10.30 -0.77
C TRP A 116 -3.38 -11.20 -2.00
N GLN A 117 -2.51 -12.20 -2.05
CA GLN A 117 -2.47 -13.15 -3.17
C GLN A 117 -3.69 -14.07 -3.20
N TYR A 118 -4.16 -14.51 -2.05
CA TYR A 118 -5.15 -15.59 -1.97
C TYR A 118 -6.55 -15.14 -1.57
N ILE A 119 -6.73 -13.97 -0.97
CA ILE A 119 -8.03 -13.54 -0.43
C ILE A 119 -9.17 -13.58 -1.46
N THR A 120 -8.94 -13.08 -2.68
CA THR A 120 -9.97 -13.09 -3.72
C THR A 120 -10.36 -14.50 -4.14
N SER A 121 -9.36 -15.38 -4.33
CA SER A 121 -9.61 -16.78 -4.67
C SER A 121 -10.34 -17.52 -3.55
N THR A 122 -9.96 -17.27 -2.32
CA THR A 122 -10.65 -17.85 -1.15
C THR A 122 -12.11 -17.42 -1.09
N LEU A 123 -12.40 -16.13 -1.26
CA LEU A 123 -13.76 -15.61 -1.28
C LEU A 123 -14.56 -16.14 -2.47
N SER A 124 -13.93 -16.30 -3.64
CA SER A 124 -14.61 -16.84 -4.83
C SER A 124 -15.03 -18.29 -4.62
N ILE A 125 -14.22 -19.11 -3.97
CA ILE A 125 -14.53 -20.49 -3.66
C ILE A 125 -15.55 -20.58 -2.51
N SER A 126 -15.31 -19.88 -1.41
CA SER A 126 -16.11 -20.05 -0.18
C SER A 126 -17.50 -19.44 -0.27
N ILE A 127 -17.68 -18.32 -0.99
CA ILE A 127 -18.96 -17.59 -1.03
C ILE A 127 -19.68 -17.83 -2.35
N TYR A 128 -18.95 -17.85 -3.46
CA TYR A 128 -19.53 -17.94 -4.80
C TYR A 128 -19.37 -19.32 -5.46
N ASN A 129 -18.74 -20.29 -4.76
CA ASN A 129 -18.54 -21.68 -5.20
C ASN A 129 -17.94 -21.77 -6.62
N THR A 130 -16.98 -20.88 -6.93
CA THR A 130 -16.34 -20.85 -8.25
C THR A 130 -14.83 -20.76 -8.16
N THR A 131 -14.16 -21.53 -9.00
CA THR A 131 -12.70 -21.46 -9.23
C THR A 131 -12.37 -20.77 -10.56
N ASP A 132 -13.39 -20.56 -11.41
CA ASP A 132 -13.21 -19.95 -12.72
C ASP A 132 -13.09 -18.43 -12.60
N GLN A 133 -11.91 -17.92 -12.93
CA GLN A 133 -11.59 -16.48 -12.91
C GLN A 133 -12.39 -15.69 -13.97
N ALA A 134 -12.91 -16.35 -15.00
CA ALA A 134 -13.74 -15.70 -16.00
C ALA A 134 -15.22 -15.58 -15.56
N SER A 135 -15.61 -16.24 -14.50
CA SER A 135 -16.98 -16.27 -13.99
C SER A 135 -17.43 -14.93 -13.39
N GLN A 136 -18.74 -14.68 -13.41
CA GLN A 136 -19.33 -13.54 -12.70
C GLN A 136 -19.16 -13.66 -11.18
N GLY A 137 -19.11 -14.89 -10.63
CA GLY A 137 -18.84 -15.14 -9.22
C GLY A 137 -17.46 -14.62 -8.81
N PHE A 138 -16.45 -14.84 -9.63
CA PHE A 138 -15.11 -14.31 -9.37
C PHE A 138 -15.07 -12.77 -9.42
N SER A 139 -15.77 -12.15 -10.37
CA SER A 139 -15.90 -10.68 -10.44
C SER A 139 -16.57 -10.12 -9.18
N LYS A 140 -17.60 -10.78 -8.66
CA LYS A 140 -18.23 -10.40 -7.38
C LYS A 140 -17.26 -10.56 -6.20
N ALA A 141 -16.45 -11.62 -6.16
CA ALA A 141 -15.43 -11.82 -5.14
C ALA A 141 -14.37 -10.72 -5.18
N GLN A 142 -13.95 -10.25 -6.36
CA GLN A 142 -13.03 -9.11 -6.50
C GLN A 142 -13.61 -7.82 -5.90
N LEU A 143 -14.86 -7.49 -6.23
CA LEU A 143 -15.52 -6.30 -5.67
C LEU A 143 -15.68 -6.41 -4.15
N LEU A 144 -16.02 -7.60 -3.65
CA LEU A 144 -16.09 -7.87 -2.21
C LEU A 144 -14.73 -7.71 -1.55
N THR A 145 -13.65 -8.25 -2.14
CA THR A 145 -12.28 -8.07 -1.64
C THR A 145 -11.91 -6.60 -1.55
N GLY A 146 -12.19 -5.81 -2.59
CA GLY A 146 -11.96 -4.36 -2.58
C GLY A 146 -12.73 -3.66 -1.45
N SER A 147 -14.01 -3.98 -1.30
CA SER A 147 -14.86 -3.40 -0.25
C SER A 147 -14.37 -3.77 1.15
N LEU A 148 -13.97 -5.02 1.39
CA LEU A 148 -13.40 -5.47 2.67
C LEU A 148 -12.09 -4.75 2.98
N ASN A 149 -11.18 -4.65 2.01
CA ASN A 149 -9.92 -3.93 2.17
C ASN A 149 -10.15 -2.43 2.40
N GLY A 150 -11.11 -1.82 1.72
CA GLY A 150 -11.51 -0.44 1.95
C GLY A 150 -12.03 -0.22 3.38
N THR A 151 -12.95 -1.07 3.83
CA THR A 151 -13.49 -1.03 5.20
C THR A 151 -12.41 -1.24 6.24
N TYR A 152 -11.53 -2.21 6.06
CA TYR A 152 -10.37 -2.43 6.91
C TYR A 152 -9.50 -1.17 7.06
N ASN A 153 -9.22 -0.47 5.94
CA ASN A 153 -8.42 0.75 5.98
C ASN A 153 -9.13 1.90 6.72
N ILE A 154 -10.46 2.01 6.63
CA ILE A 154 -11.23 3.00 7.42
C ILE A 154 -11.08 2.69 8.91
N ILE A 155 -11.28 1.42 9.31
CA ILE A 155 -11.13 0.99 10.69
C ILE A 155 -9.71 1.28 11.19
N CYS A 156 -8.68 0.94 10.40
CA CYS A 156 -7.28 1.26 10.73
C CYS A 156 -7.06 2.75 10.92
N PHE A 157 -7.65 3.58 10.06
CA PHE A 157 -7.56 5.03 10.19
C PHE A 157 -8.19 5.52 11.50
N MET A 158 -9.36 5.05 11.86
CA MET A 158 -10.02 5.40 13.12
C MET A 158 -9.23 4.93 14.34
N VAL A 159 -8.74 3.70 14.33
CA VAL A 159 -7.94 3.12 15.41
C VAL A 159 -6.60 3.85 15.58
N ALA A 160 -6.02 4.38 14.51
CA ALA A 160 -4.75 5.12 14.57
C ALA A 160 -4.79 6.29 15.57
N PHE A 161 -5.92 6.97 15.73
CA PHE A 161 -6.08 8.04 16.73
C PHE A 161 -6.03 7.51 18.17
N LEU A 162 -6.42 6.26 18.40
CA LEU A 162 -6.39 5.61 19.72
C LEU A 162 -5.00 5.05 20.04
N LEU A 163 -4.17 4.79 19.03
CA LEU A 163 -2.84 4.20 19.22
C LEU A 163 -1.88 5.15 19.93
N VAL A 164 -2.01 6.48 19.73
CA VAL A 164 -1.13 7.46 20.36
C VAL A 164 -1.29 7.45 21.88
N PRO A 165 -2.49 7.67 22.47
CA PRO A 165 -2.67 7.61 23.92
C PRO A 165 -2.40 6.21 24.49
N LEU A 166 -2.67 5.15 23.73
CA LEU A 166 -2.35 3.79 24.14
C LEU A 166 -0.84 3.56 24.23
N ALA A 167 -0.08 4.05 23.24
CA ALA A 167 1.39 3.95 23.24
C ALA A 167 2.02 4.73 24.39
N LEU A 168 1.42 5.83 24.84
CA LEU A 168 1.86 6.56 26.02
C LEU A 168 1.64 5.77 27.32
N LYS A 169 0.63 4.90 27.38
CA LYS A 169 0.33 4.09 28.58
C LYS A 169 1.15 2.80 28.66
N ILE A 170 1.20 2.02 27.59
CA ILE A 170 1.82 0.67 27.57
C ILE A 170 3.12 0.61 26.78
N GLY A 171 3.54 1.74 26.20
CA GLY A 171 4.72 1.83 25.35
C GLY A 171 4.48 1.30 23.93
N ALA A 172 5.24 1.81 22.97
CA ALA A 172 5.15 1.41 21.57
C ALA A 172 5.38 -0.09 21.35
N LYS A 173 6.26 -0.71 22.16
CA LYS A 173 6.55 -2.14 22.14
C LYS A 173 5.33 -2.98 22.52
N GLY A 174 4.59 -2.56 23.57
CA GLY A 174 3.37 -3.22 24.03
C GLY A 174 2.27 -3.13 22.98
N VAL A 175 2.04 -1.94 22.41
CA VAL A 175 1.05 -1.75 21.32
C VAL A 175 1.36 -2.66 20.14
N HIS A 176 2.62 -2.73 19.72
CA HIS A 176 3.03 -3.56 18.59
C HIS A 176 2.85 -5.06 18.86
N PHE A 177 3.19 -5.51 20.08
CA PHE A 177 2.97 -6.89 20.51
C PHE A 177 1.49 -7.27 20.45
N PHE A 178 0.62 -6.47 21.06
CA PHE A 178 -0.82 -6.74 21.03
C PHE A 178 -1.42 -6.68 19.63
N ALA A 179 -0.97 -5.74 18.80
CA ALA A 179 -1.42 -5.66 17.41
C ALA A 179 -1.07 -6.92 16.61
N LEU A 180 0.13 -7.47 16.77
CA LEU A 180 0.53 -8.71 16.12
C LEU A 180 -0.20 -9.93 16.68
N LEU A 181 -0.41 -9.99 17.98
CA LEU A 181 -1.17 -11.08 18.62
C LEU A 181 -2.61 -11.14 18.09
N LEU A 182 -3.29 -9.98 18.06
CA LEU A 182 -4.67 -9.88 17.56
C LEU A 182 -4.77 -10.12 16.05
N GLY A 183 -3.75 -9.79 15.29
CA GLY A 183 -3.71 -10.04 13.85
C GLY A 183 -3.35 -11.49 13.46
N GLY A 184 -2.89 -12.30 14.43
CA GLY A 184 -2.53 -13.70 14.20
C GLY A 184 -3.59 -14.72 14.65
N ILE A 185 -4.68 -14.24 15.26
CA ILE A 185 -5.85 -15.05 15.66
C ILE A 185 -6.92 -14.93 14.58
#